data_aa90700f04d368a9128616a33eefe526
#
_entry.id   aa90700f04d368a9128616a33eefe526
#
_cell.length_a   1.000
_cell.length_b   1.000
_cell.length_c   1.000
_cell.angle_alpha   90.00
_cell.angle_beta   90.00
_cell.angle_gamma   90.00
#
_symmetry.space_group_name_H-M   'P 1'
#
loop_
_entity.id
_entity.type
_entity.pdbx_description
1 polymer ?
#
loop_
_entity_poly.entity_id
_entity_poly.type
_entity_poly.pdbx_seq_one_letter_code
_entity_poly.pdbx_strand_id
1 'polypeptide(L)'
;MEKTITWRIFGMYLLVLAILLLMSGNAFGQMKVTQFNAGWNSANEVPWVMGLEDCNTYSYVDIAKNTEAQTKYKIAVIPTIIIFKDGEEVARFQADLSFKMVATKEEVQEEIDNQL
;
A
#
# COMPACT_ATOMS: atom_id res chain seq x y z
N MET A 1 -7.44 15.11 -49.63
CA MET A 1 -6.34 14.31 -49.07
C MET A 1 -5.92 14.74 -47.67
N GLU A 2 -5.76 16.01 -47.40
CA GLU A 2 -5.37 16.50 -46.09
C GLU A 2 -6.37 16.10 -44.97
N LYS A 3 -7.66 16.15 -45.22
CA LYS A 3 -8.70 15.76 -44.29
C LYS A 3 -8.61 14.26 -43.88
N THR A 4 -8.23 13.40 -44.81
CA THR A 4 -8.08 11.95 -44.56
C THR A 4 -6.91 11.68 -43.63
N ILE A 5 -5.79 12.38 -43.77
CA ILE A 5 -4.60 12.26 -42.93
C ILE A 5 -4.93 12.72 -41.50
N THR A 6 -5.61 13.85 -41.35
CA THR A 6 -6.03 14.40 -40.05
C THR A 6 -6.92 13.43 -39.28
N TRP A 7 -7.86 12.79 -39.93
CA TRP A 7 -8.74 11.79 -39.33
C TRP A 7 -8.00 10.54 -38.80
N ARG A 8 -6.99 10.08 -39.57
CA ARG A 8 -6.15 8.94 -39.13
C ARG A 8 -5.35 9.29 -37.89
N ILE A 9 -4.72 10.46 -37.83
CA ILE A 9 -3.96 10.93 -36.67
C ILE A 9 -4.90 11.05 -35.45
N PHE A 10 -6.07 11.62 -35.62
CA PHE A 10 -7.06 11.75 -34.55
C PHE A 10 -7.49 10.39 -33.98
N GLY A 11 -7.75 9.41 -34.86
CA GLY A 11 -8.10 8.05 -34.45
C GLY A 11 -6.99 7.36 -33.66
N MET A 12 -5.71 7.60 -34.00
CA MET A 12 -4.57 7.05 -33.28
C MET A 12 -4.47 7.64 -31.86
N TYR A 13 -4.68 8.95 -31.70
CA TYR A 13 -4.68 9.58 -30.37
C TYR A 13 -5.79 9.06 -29.47
N LEU A 14 -6.99 8.85 -29.99
CA LEU A 14 -8.10 8.29 -29.25
C LEU A 14 -7.80 6.86 -28.77
N LEU A 15 -7.16 6.05 -29.60
CA LEU A 15 -6.79 4.67 -29.25
C LEU A 15 -5.74 4.65 -28.11
N VAL A 16 -4.71 5.48 -28.21
CA VAL A 16 -3.67 5.59 -27.18
C VAL A 16 -4.27 6.06 -25.86
N LEU A 17 -5.14 7.05 -25.89
CA LEU A 17 -5.82 7.56 -24.70
C LEU A 17 -6.67 6.47 -24.04
N ALA A 18 -7.41 5.68 -24.82
CA ALA A 18 -8.22 4.58 -24.32
C ALA A 18 -7.35 3.50 -23.63
N ILE A 19 -6.20 3.16 -24.19
CA ILE A 19 -5.26 2.20 -23.60
C ILE A 19 -4.71 2.74 -22.26
N LEU A 20 -4.32 4.00 -22.21
CA LEU A 20 -3.82 4.63 -21.00
C LEU A 20 -4.87 4.64 -19.88
N LEU A 21 -6.13 4.92 -20.21
CA LEU A 21 -7.22 4.89 -19.24
C LEU A 21 -7.47 3.49 -18.70
N LEU A 22 -7.40 2.46 -19.55
CA LEU A 22 -7.56 1.06 -19.13
C LEU A 22 -6.42 0.63 -18.20
N MET A 23 -5.18 1.02 -18.49
CA MET A 23 -4.04 0.70 -17.64
C MET A 23 -4.12 1.42 -16.30
N SER A 24 -4.57 2.66 -16.27
CA SER A 24 -4.78 3.42 -15.04
C SER A 24 -5.90 2.83 -14.18
N GLY A 25 -6.98 2.36 -14.80
CA GLY A 25 -8.13 1.79 -14.11
C GLY A 25 -7.80 0.53 -13.31
N ASN A 26 -6.79 -0.24 -13.71
CA ASN A 26 -6.38 -1.46 -13.02
C ASN A 26 -5.61 -1.19 -11.71
N ALA A 27 -5.14 0.04 -11.48
CA ALA A 27 -4.38 0.43 -10.29
C ALA A 27 -5.24 1.07 -9.20
N PHE A 28 -6.46 1.53 -9.53
CA PHE A 28 -7.33 2.24 -8.57
C PHE A 28 -7.93 1.30 -7.54
N GLY A 29 -7.93 1.75 -6.28
CA GLY A 29 -8.54 1.02 -5.17
C GLY A 29 -7.67 -0.10 -4.62
N GLN A 30 -6.40 -0.21 -5.01
CA GLN A 30 -5.48 -1.22 -4.48
C GLN A 30 -5.07 -0.87 -3.05
N MET A 31 -5.51 -1.67 -2.10
CA MET A 31 -5.20 -1.51 -0.68
C MET A 31 -4.19 -2.56 -0.26
N LYS A 32 -3.07 -2.13 0.29
CA LYS A 32 -2.02 -3.00 0.81
C LYS A 32 -1.70 -2.63 2.25
N VAL A 33 -1.64 -3.63 3.10
CA VAL A 33 -1.22 -3.47 4.50
C VAL A 33 0.10 -4.21 4.70
N THR A 34 1.09 -3.51 5.21
CA THR A 34 2.41 -4.07 5.49
C THR A 34 2.74 -3.93 6.96
N GLN A 35 3.14 -5.03 7.58
CA GLN A 35 3.71 -5.03 8.92
C GLN A 35 5.24 -5.07 8.80
N PHE A 36 5.89 -4.09 9.43
CA PHE A 36 7.33 -4.06 9.58
C PHE A 36 7.67 -4.49 11.00
N ASN A 37 8.51 -5.50 11.14
CA ASN A 37 8.95 -5.99 12.42
C ASN A 37 10.39 -6.52 12.28
N ALA A 38 10.90 -7.18 13.27
CA ALA A 38 12.19 -7.87 13.21
C ALA A 38 12.06 -9.23 13.91
N GLY A 39 12.86 -10.20 13.46
CA GLY A 39 12.82 -11.55 14.03
C GLY A 39 13.04 -11.58 15.53
N TRP A 40 13.93 -10.72 16.05
CA TRP A 40 14.19 -10.64 17.50
C TRP A 40 12.99 -10.09 18.29
N ASN A 41 12.02 -9.46 17.63
CA ASN A 41 10.80 -8.93 18.23
C ASN A 41 9.55 -9.75 17.82
N SER A 42 9.72 -10.97 17.38
CA SER A 42 8.61 -11.81 16.89
C SER A 42 7.53 -12.07 17.93
N ALA A 43 7.88 -12.06 19.22
CA ALA A 43 6.91 -12.20 20.30
C ALA A 43 5.86 -11.08 20.33
N ASN A 44 6.17 -9.93 19.77
CA ASN A 44 5.30 -8.76 19.69
C ASN A 44 4.74 -8.55 18.26
N GLU A 45 4.88 -9.55 17.41
CA GLU A 45 4.24 -9.53 16.07
C GLU A 45 2.74 -9.32 16.21
N VAL A 46 2.17 -8.55 15.30
CA VAL A 46 0.74 -8.25 15.32
C VAL A 46 0.00 -9.32 14.51
N PRO A 47 -0.66 -10.29 15.15
CA PRO A 47 -1.22 -11.44 14.44
C PRO A 47 -2.50 -11.12 13.67
N TRP A 48 -3.25 -10.11 14.09
CA TRP A 48 -4.55 -9.79 13.49
C TRP A 48 -4.45 -9.00 12.18
N VAL A 49 -3.25 -8.63 11.73
CA VAL A 49 -3.08 -7.92 10.44
C VAL A 49 -3.66 -8.71 9.28
N MET A 50 -3.46 -10.02 9.28
CA MET A 50 -4.00 -10.90 8.24
C MET A 50 -5.53 -11.03 8.28
N GLY A 51 -6.16 -10.63 9.38
CA GLY A 51 -7.62 -10.66 9.52
C GLY A 51 -8.30 -9.35 9.17
N LEU A 52 -7.56 -8.35 8.71
CA LEU A 52 -8.14 -7.09 8.23
C LEU A 52 -8.91 -7.32 6.94
N GLU A 53 -10.06 -6.65 6.82
CA GLU A 53 -10.94 -6.79 5.66
C GLU A 53 -10.69 -5.68 4.64
N ASP A 54 -11.13 -5.93 3.40
CA ASP A 54 -11.07 -4.96 2.29
C ASP A 54 -9.65 -4.54 1.90
N CYS A 55 -8.70 -5.45 2.09
CA CYS A 55 -7.32 -5.30 1.65
C CYS A 55 -7.01 -6.28 0.52
N ASN A 56 -6.32 -5.81 -0.51
CA ASN A 56 -5.93 -6.63 -1.65
C ASN A 56 -4.68 -7.47 -1.35
N THR A 57 -3.77 -6.92 -0.55
CA THR A 57 -2.48 -7.53 -0.27
C THR A 57 -2.06 -7.28 1.17
N TYR A 58 -1.50 -8.32 1.78
CA TYR A 58 -0.85 -8.24 3.08
C TYR A 58 0.61 -8.61 2.90
N SER A 59 1.51 -7.89 3.56
CA SER A 59 2.92 -8.26 3.54
C SER A 59 3.57 -8.05 4.91
N TYR A 60 4.63 -8.83 5.13
CA TYR A 60 5.46 -8.75 6.32
C TYR A 60 6.89 -8.49 5.88
N VAL A 61 7.51 -7.50 6.48
CA VAL A 61 8.91 -7.15 6.19
C VAL A 61 9.72 -7.21 7.48
N ASP A 62 10.76 -8.05 7.48
CA ASP A 62 11.74 -8.11 8.57
C ASP A 62 12.84 -7.08 8.28
N ILE A 63 12.83 -5.98 9.00
CA ILE A 63 13.79 -4.89 8.77
C ILE A 63 15.22 -5.24 9.19
N ALA A 64 15.40 -6.27 10.01
CA ALA A 64 16.73 -6.76 10.35
C ALA A 64 17.39 -7.48 9.17
N LYS A 65 16.56 -8.10 8.31
CA LYS A 65 17.02 -8.77 7.08
C LYS A 65 16.98 -7.84 5.87
N ASN A 66 16.10 -6.85 5.89
CA ASN A 66 15.91 -5.88 4.81
C ASN A 66 16.10 -4.46 5.35
N THR A 67 17.36 -4.06 5.48
CA THR A 67 17.71 -2.74 6.02
C THR A 67 17.35 -1.60 5.07
N GLU A 68 17.27 -1.88 3.76
CA GLU A 68 16.83 -0.90 2.77
C GLU A 68 15.37 -0.50 2.98
N ALA A 69 14.52 -1.46 3.35
CA ALA A 69 13.12 -1.19 3.66
C ALA A 69 12.98 -0.27 4.87
N GLN A 70 13.80 -0.46 5.89
CA GLN A 70 13.80 0.40 7.07
C GLN A 70 14.05 1.86 6.68
N THR A 71 15.02 2.11 5.83
CA THR A 71 15.39 3.45 5.38
C THR A 71 14.32 4.01 4.44
N LYS A 72 13.89 3.21 3.47
CA LYS A 72 12.90 3.62 2.45
C LYS A 72 11.58 4.07 3.08
N TYR A 73 11.08 3.31 4.04
CA TYR A 73 9.80 3.57 4.69
C TYR A 73 9.94 4.33 6.01
N LYS A 74 11.15 4.71 6.38
CA LYS A 74 11.46 5.48 7.60
C LYS A 74 10.86 4.82 8.84
N ILE A 75 11.20 3.53 9.03
CA ILE A 75 10.72 2.76 10.18
C ILE A 75 11.58 3.12 11.39
N ALA A 76 11.01 3.86 12.33
CA ALA A 76 11.68 4.31 13.54
C ALA A 76 11.50 3.34 14.71
N VAL A 77 10.37 2.68 14.78
CA VAL A 77 10.02 1.71 15.83
C VAL A 77 9.35 0.50 15.19
N ILE A 78 9.37 -0.63 15.88
CA ILE A 78 8.72 -1.86 15.43
C ILE A 78 7.88 -2.47 16.55
N PRO A 79 6.78 -3.17 16.22
CA PRO A 79 6.19 -3.23 14.89
C PRO A 79 5.61 -1.90 14.42
N THR A 80 5.62 -1.69 13.11
CA THR A 80 4.92 -0.58 12.46
C THR A 80 4.02 -1.18 11.37
N ILE A 81 2.78 -0.73 11.33
CA ILE A 81 1.83 -1.13 10.28
C ILE A 81 1.61 0.09 9.38
N ILE A 82 1.78 -0.09 8.09
CA ILE A 82 1.53 0.96 7.09
C ILE A 82 0.43 0.48 6.15
N ILE A 83 -0.55 1.35 5.94
CA ILE A 83 -1.58 1.16 4.92
C ILE A 83 -1.18 1.95 3.69
N PHE A 84 -1.11 1.27 2.55
CA PHE A 84 -0.85 1.88 1.24
C PHE A 84 -2.12 1.80 0.41
N LYS A 85 -2.47 2.88 -0.25
CA LYS A 85 -3.52 2.90 -1.25
C LYS A 85 -2.93 3.36 -2.57
N ASP A 86 -3.05 2.51 -3.59
CA ASP A 86 -2.50 2.76 -4.93
C ASP A 86 -0.99 3.09 -4.88
N GLY A 87 -0.27 2.42 -3.98
CA GLY A 87 1.18 2.58 -3.82
C GLY A 87 1.61 3.72 -2.91
N GLU A 88 0.69 4.52 -2.39
CA GLU A 88 0.99 5.64 -1.51
C GLU A 88 0.61 5.33 -0.06
N GLU A 89 1.47 5.73 0.86
CA GLU A 89 1.18 5.60 2.29
C GLU A 89 0.04 6.55 2.66
N VAL A 90 -1.03 5.98 3.24
CA VAL A 90 -2.20 6.76 3.67
C VAL A 90 -2.39 6.75 5.18
N ALA A 91 -1.82 5.78 5.88
CA ALA A 91 -1.88 5.71 7.34
C ALA A 91 -0.72 4.87 7.88
N ARG A 92 -0.31 5.18 9.10
CA ARG A 92 0.77 4.50 9.79
C ARG A 92 0.43 4.34 11.27
N PHE A 93 0.65 3.13 11.79
CA PHE A 93 0.46 2.81 13.20
C PHE A 93 1.77 2.29 13.76
N GLN A 94 2.29 2.95 14.77
CA GLN A 94 3.59 2.63 15.34
C GLN A 94 3.46 2.04 16.73
N ALA A 95 4.38 1.14 17.06
CA ALA A 95 4.51 0.59 18.40
C ALA A 95 4.93 1.65 19.41
N ASP A 96 4.76 1.33 20.69
CA ASP A 96 5.33 2.11 21.78
C ASP A 96 6.83 1.83 21.95
N LEU A 97 7.44 2.45 22.95
CA LEU A 97 8.87 2.28 23.22
C LEU A 97 9.24 0.90 23.76
N SER A 98 8.25 0.08 24.13
CA SER A 98 8.45 -1.32 24.55
C SER A 98 8.31 -2.30 23.38
N PHE A 99 8.25 -1.81 22.16
CA PHE A 99 8.09 -2.59 20.93
C PHE A 99 6.78 -3.35 20.85
N LYS A 100 5.72 -2.79 21.40
CA LYS A 100 4.37 -3.37 21.36
C LYS A 100 3.42 -2.46 20.61
N MET A 101 2.63 -3.04 19.71
CA MET A 101 1.61 -2.29 18.98
C MET A 101 0.54 -1.77 19.94
N VAL A 102 0.27 -0.46 19.87
CA VAL A 102 -0.75 0.21 20.69
C VAL A 102 -2.10 0.20 19.98
N ALA A 103 -2.11 0.34 18.66
CA ALA A 103 -3.34 0.36 17.89
C ALA A 103 -4.07 -0.99 17.95
N THR A 104 -5.39 -0.92 17.98
CA THR A 104 -6.25 -2.11 17.94
C THR A 104 -6.57 -2.48 16.49
N LYS A 105 -7.03 -3.71 16.28
CA LYS A 105 -7.52 -4.17 14.99
C LYS A 105 -8.64 -3.26 14.46
N GLU A 106 -9.54 -2.87 15.36
CA GLU A 106 -10.68 -2.01 15.04
C GLU A 106 -10.24 -0.64 14.56
N GLU A 107 -9.23 -0.06 15.19
CA GLU A 107 -8.68 1.25 14.78
C GLU A 107 -8.05 1.18 13.40
N VAL A 108 -7.30 0.13 13.11
CA VAL A 108 -6.68 -0.06 11.80
C VAL A 108 -7.73 -0.34 10.74
N GLN A 109 -8.73 -1.16 11.06
CA GLN A 109 -9.84 -1.45 10.15
C GLN A 109 -10.64 -0.20 9.82
N GLU A 110 -10.88 0.64 10.81
CA GLU A 110 -11.58 1.92 10.60
C GLU A 110 -10.85 2.81 9.60
N GLU A 111 -9.52 2.87 9.70
CA GLU A 111 -8.72 3.65 8.76
C GLU A 111 -8.77 3.08 7.35
N ILE A 112 -8.77 1.76 7.20
CA ILE A 112 -8.96 1.10 5.90
C ILE A 112 -10.35 1.47 5.33
N ASP A 113 -11.38 1.39 6.14
CA ASP A 113 -12.75 1.71 5.74
C ASP A 113 -12.88 3.17 5.28
N ASN A 114 -12.16 4.07 5.94
CA ASN A 114 -12.13 5.49 5.57
C ASN A 114 -11.48 5.74 4.21
N GLN A 115 -10.65 4.80 3.72
CA GLN A 115 -9.99 4.90 2.42
C GLN A 115 -10.83 4.31 1.29
N LEU A 116 -11.89 3.61 1.60
CA LEU A 116 -12.79 3.04 0.60
C LEU A 116 -13.73 4.13 0.06
#